data_673f6e8001797879fa3dcc503f430751
#
_entry.id   673f6e8001797879fa3dcc503f430751
#
_cell.length_a   1.000
_cell.length_b   1.000
_cell.length_c   1.000
_cell.angle_alpha   90.00
_cell.angle_beta   90.00
_cell.angle_gamma   90.00
#
_symmetry.space_group_name_H-M   'P 1'
#
loop_
_entity.id
_entity.type
_entity.pdbx_description
1 polymer ?
#
loop_
_entity_poly.entity_id
_entity_poly.type
_entity_poly.pdbx_seq_one_letter_code
_entity_poly.pdbx_strand_id
1 'polypeptide(L)'
;MTDFVVVGGGVGGLVAARRLVLAGRSVTLLEASERLGGTVTSHTVGGIVLDAGAESFATRGGTVVALAKSLGLGDDVVEPLAEGAWLQPAEGAAFRLPENSLLGIPSWPLASDVIAAIGFRSAFRAYVESLIPAPYGAKSVTLGELVRRRMGSDVVDRLVNPIVRGVHSVDADELELDAAAPGLRKALLRVGYLAGAVADLRQTSARAGSAVAGIRGGVHRLVDNLGSDLSRFGVDVRLGVSAASVEADSVTTADGERIDGTVIVAAPGLLGGGTAPGRRVVLATLVVDEPRLDAAPRGTGVLVADGAPGIRARALTHATAKWRWLAEAAEGKHVLRLSYDADAADDVDLAEIARADASALLGVPLDPSSTVDFARVAWYRPGRERYTPNGMLVVGETIAGTGIASIVAQSEALAGSLVDDSNG
;
A
#
# COMPACT_ATOMS: atom_id res chain seq x y z
N MET A 1 -3.40 -14.62 34.91
CA MET A 1 -3.66 -13.18 34.63
C MET A 1 -2.81 -12.83 33.45
N THR A 2 -3.38 -12.16 32.47
CA THR A 2 -2.61 -11.66 31.30
C THR A 2 -2.14 -10.23 31.57
N ASP A 3 -0.90 -9.88 31.17
CA ASP A 3 -0.40 -8.51 31.34
C ASP A 3 -1.02 -7.58 30.31
N PHE A 4 -1.20 -8.10 29.08
CA PHE A 4 -1.70 -7.34 27.94
C PHE A 4 -2.82 -8.08 27.18
N VAL A 5 -3.84 -7.35 26.78
CA VAL A 5 -4.89 -7.83 25.89
C VAL A 5 -4.81 -7.04 24.58
N VAL A 6 -4.50 -7.72 23.47
CA VAL A 6 -4.46 -7.13 22.14
C VAL A 6 -5.75 -7.45 21.41
N VAL A 7 -6.49 -6.42 20.98
CA VAL A 7 -7.77 -6.58 20.28
C VAL A 7 -7.60 -6.27 18.79
N GLY A 8 -7.65 -7.33 17.98
CA GLY A 8 -7.47 -7.33 16.55
C GLY A 8 -6.18 -8.00 16.10
N GLY A 9 -6.33 -9.07 15.32
CA GLY A 9 -5.26 -9.93 14.78
C GLY A 9 -4.71 -9.45 13.42
N GLY A 10 -4.88 -8.18 13.05
CA GLY A 10 -4.20 -7.58 11.91
C GLY A 10 -2.70 -7.40 12.14
N VAL A 11 -1.94 -6.99 11.12
CA VAL A 11 -0.47 -6.85 11.21
C VAL A 11 -0.04 -6.00 12.41
N GLY A 12 -0.75 -4.92 12.73
CA GLY A 12 -0.42 -4.06 13.88
C GLY A 12 -0.52 -4.79 15.21
N GLY A 13 -1.61 -5.52 15.43
CA GLY A 13 -1.82 -6.31 16.66
C GLY A 13 -0.84 -7.46 16.78
N LEU A 14 -0.58 -8.17 15.68
CA LEU A 14 0.39 -9.28 15.66
C LEU A 14 1.81 -8.81 16.00
N VAL A 15 2.24 -7.67 15.45
CA VAL A 15 3.56 -7.09 15.73
C VAL A 15 3.65 -6.63 17.18
N ALA A 16 2.62 -5.95 17.71
CA ALA A 16 2.59 -5.52 19.10
C ALA A 16 2.62 -6.72 20.07
N ALA A 17 1.77 -7.72 19.84
CA ALA A 17 1.74 -8.93 20.65
C ALA A 17 3.09 -9.67 20.65
N ARG A 18 3.72 -9.80 19.46
CA ARG A 18 5.05 -10.42 19.35
C ARG A 18 6.11 -9.65 20.14
N ARG A 19 6.13 -8.33 20.02
CA ARG A 19 7.11 -7.48 20.73
C ARG A 19 6.99 -7.64 22.26
N LEU A 20 5.75 -7.70 22.77
CA LEU A 20 5.45 -7.87 24.19
C LEU A 20 5.87 -9.26 24.69
N VAL A 21 5.47 -10.33 23.99
CA VAL A 21 5.80 -11.69 24.43
C VAL A 21 7.29 -11.97 24.39
N LEU A 22 8.02 -11.42 23.41
CA LEU A 22 9.48 -11.51 23.34
C LEU A 22 10.18 -10.76 24.49
N ALA A 23 9.49 -9.81 25.12
CA ALA A 23 9.95 -9.12 26.33
C ALA A 23 9.50 -9.83 27.62
N GLY A 24 8.95 -11.05 27.53
CA GLY A 24 8.55 -11.86 28.67
C GLY A 24 7.19 -11.49 29.26
N ARG A 25 6.35 -10.73 28.53
CA ARG A 25 5.00 -10.37 28.99
C ARG A 25 3.99 -11.46 28.58
N SER A 26 3.00 -11.72 29.44
CA SER A 26 1.87 -12.57 29.09
C SER A 26 0.88 -11.78 28.22
N VAL A 27 0.47 -12.34 27.08
CA VAL A 27 -0.38 -11.67 26.09
C VAL A 27 -1.54 -12.56 25.70
N THR A 28 -2.75 -12.00 25.70
CA THR A 28 -3.94 -12.56 25.05
C THR A 28 -4.27 -11.72 23.81
N LEU A 29 -4.44 -12.35 22.66
CA LEU A 29 -4.84 -11.70 21.41
C LEU A 29 -6.23 -12.18 21.01
N LEU A 30 -7.15 -11.23 20.84
CA LEU A 30 -8.53 -11.47 20.40
C LEU A 30 -8.69 -11.04 18.93
N GLU A 31 -9.22 -11.93 18.10
CA GLU A 31 -9.56 -11.66 16.71
C GLU A 31 -10.99 -12.11 16.41
N ALA A 32 -11.79 -11.20 15.85
CA ALA A 32 -13.20 -11.44 15.58
C ALA A 32 -13.45 -12.45 14.46
N SER A 33 -12.53 -12.55 13.50
CA SER A 33 -12.62 -13.51 12.41
C SER A 33 -11.96 -14.85 12.76
N GLU A 34 -12.19 -15.86 11.91
CA GLU A 34 -11.59 -17.18 12.05
C GLU A 34 -10.12 -17.24 11.59
N ARG A 35 -9.50 -16.10 11.26
CA ARG A 35 -8.14 -16.03 10.76
C ARG A 35 -7.42 -14.75 11.20
N LEU A 36 -6.10 -14.82 11.26
CA LEU A 36 -5.22 -13.67 11.48
C LEU A 36 -4.96 -12.90 10.17
N GLY A 37 -4.40 -11.70 10.29
CA GLY A 37 -3.85 -10.89 9.21
C GLY A 37 -4.70 -9.71 8.76
N GLY A 38 -6.00 -9.71 9.03
CA GLY A 38 -6.89 -8.65 8.56
C GLY A 38 -6.89 -8.55 7.03
N THR A 39 -6.41 -7.42 6.49
CA THR A 39 -6.28 -7.18 5.04
C THR A 39 -5.05 -7.82 4.40
N VAL A 40 -4.08 -8.31 5.18
CA VAL A 40 -2.91 -9.07 4.70
C VAL A 40 -3.23 -10.55 4.81
N THR A 41 -3.72 -11.12 3.73
CA THR A 41 -4.18 -12.50 3.65
C THR A 41 -4.00 -13.06 2.25
N SER A 42 -4.07 -14.36 2.09
CA SER A 42 -4.02 -15.04 0.81
C SER A 42 -5.39 -15.55 0.35
N HIS A 43 -5.46 -15.83 -0.94
CA HIS A 43 -6.52 -16.61 -1.57
C HIS A 43 -5.94 -17.46 -2.70
N THR A 44 -6.66 -18.49 -3.13
CA THR A 44 -6.24 -19.31 -4.27
C THR A 44 -7.09 -18.97 -5.48
N VAL A 45 -6.46 -18.63 -6.60
CA VAL A 45 -7.13 -18.33 -7.87
C VAL A 45 -6.41 -19.10 -8.97
N GLY A 46 -7.13 -19.90 -9.74
CA GLY A 46 -6.58 -20.75 -10.79
C GLY A 46 -5.51 -21.74 -10.30
N GLY A 47 -5.61 -22.17 -9.05
CA GLY A 47 -4.63 -23.06 -8.39
C GLY A 47 -3.39 -22.35 -7.86
N ILE A 48 -3.28 -21.02 -8.02
CA ILE A 48 -2.14 -20.22 -7.58
C ILE A 48 -2.49 -19.52 -6.26
N VAL A 49 -1.62 -19.64 -5.24
CA VAL A 49 -1.77 -18.89 -3.97
C VAL A 49 -1.26 -17.48 -4.18
N LEU A 50 -2.12 -16.51 -3.91
CA LEU A 50 -1.91 -15.07 -4.16
C LEU A 50 -2.22 -14.25 -2.91
N ASP A 51 -1.57 -13.09 -2.79
CA ASP A 51 -2.01 -12.09 -1.82
C ASP A 51 -3.40 -11.54 -2.21
N ALA A 52 -4.36 -11.66 -1.34
CA ALA A 52 -5.71 -11.13 -1.56
C ALA A 52 -5.75 -9.59 -1.40
N GLY A 53 -4.80 -9.04 -0.64
CA GLY A 53 -4.66 -7.62 -0.34
C GLY A 53 -3.36 -7.01 -0.86
N ALA A 54 -2.54 -6.54 0.07
CA ALA A 54 -1.24 -5.95 -0.26
C ALA A 54 -0.25 -7.01 -0.76
N GLU A 55 0.32 -6.79 -1.93
CA GLU A 55 1.33 -7.68 -2.56
C GLU A 55 2.76 -7.15 -2.42
N SER A 56 2.93 -5.99 -1.81
CA SER A 56 4.21 -5.33 -1.61
C SER A 56 4.18 -4.38 -0.42
N PHE A 57 5.35 -4.03 0.07
CA PHE A 57 5.54 -3.08 1.15
C PHE A 57 6.67 -2.10 0.83
N ALA A 58 6.63 -0.91 1.43
CA ALA A 58 7.69 0.09 1.30
C ALA A 58 8.95 -0.38 2.05
N THR A 59 10.12 -0.24 1.42
CA THR A 59 11.42 -0.61 2.01
C THR A 59 12.01 0.51 2.87
N ARG A 60 11.49 1.72 2.72
CA ARG A 60 11.97 2.88 3.49
C ARG A 60 11.85 2.64 5.00
N GLY A 61 12.91 2.97 5.73
CA GLY A 61 13.01 2.73 7.17
C GLY A 61 13.41 1.30 7.54
N GLY A 62 13.38 0.36 6.60
CA GLY A 62 13.83 -1.03 6.79
C GLY A 62 13.00 -1.88 7.75
N THR A 63 11.88 -1.36 8.28
CA THR A 63 11.11 -2.00 9.36
C THR A 63 10.53 -3.35 8.98
N VAL A 64 9.90 -3.45 7.79
CA VAL A 64 9.34 -4.73 7.32
C VAL A 64 10.44 -5.71 6.94
N VAL A 65 11.55 -5.22 6.37
CA VAL A 65 12.71 -6.06 6.04
C VAL A 65 13.33 -6.63 7.31
N ALA A 66 13.45 -5.82 8.37
CA ALA A 66 13.95 -6.27 9.67
C ALA A 66 13.00 -7.30 10.31
N LEU A 67 11.69 -7.05 10.26
CA LEU A 67 10.68 -7.98 10.72
C LEU A 67 10.75 -9.30 9.94
N ALA A 68 10.78 -9.25 8.60
CA ALA A 68 10.91 -10.44 7.76
C ALA A 68 12.16 -11.28 8.10
N LYS A 69 13.31 -10.61 8.31
CA LYS A 69 14.53 -11.29 8.76
C LYS A 69 14.35 -11.97 10.11
N SER A 70 13.71 -11.30 11.07
CA SER A 70 13.47 -11.87 12.40
C SER A 70 12.48 -13.05 12.40
N LEU A 71 11.65 -13.13 11.36
CA LEU A 71 10.71 -14.22 11.12
C LEU A 71 11.26 -15.34 10.22
N GLY A 72 12.57 -15.28 9.87
CA GLY A 72 13.19 -16.27 8.98
C GLY A 72 12.87 -16.11 7.49
N LEU A 73 12.26 -14.96 7.09
CA LEU A 73 11.89 -14.66 5.71
C LEU A 73 12.89 -13.71 5.01
N GLY A 74 14.08 -13.51 5.61
CA GLY A 74 15.06 -12.53 5.08
C GLY A 74 15.48 -12.81 3.65
N ASP A 75 15.72 -14.06 3.29
CA ASP A 75 16.14 -14.49 1.95
C ASP A 75 14.98 -14.56 0.95
N ASP A 76 13.75 -14.44 1.44
CA ASP A 76 12.54 -14.39 0.62
C ASP A 76 12.10 -12.96 0.30
N VAL A 77 12.77 -11.95 0.84
CA VAL A 77 12.52 -10.55 0.44
C VAL A 77 13.04 -10.34 -0.98
N VAL A 78 12.14 -9.94 -1.88
CA VAL A 78 12.42 -9.79 -3.31
C VAL A 78 12.02 -8.42 -3.83
N GLU A 79 12.80 -7.90 -4.78
CA GLU A 79 12.48 -6.68 -5.50
C GLU A 79 11.60 -6.99 -6.73
N PRO A 80 10.72 -6.06 -7.14
CA PRO A 80 9.97 -6.21 -8.38
C PRO A 80 10.91 -6.17 -9.60
N LEU A 81 10.49 -6.79 -10.70
CA LEU A 81 11.19 -6.70 -11.97
C LEU A 81 11.16 -5.25 -12.51
N ALA A 82 12.20 -4.86 -13.21
CA ALA A 82 12.41 -3.49 -13.69
C ALA A 82 11.70 -3.18 -15.02
N GLU A 83 10.55 -3.79 -15.28
CA GLU A 83 9.79 -3.63 -16.53
C GLU A 83 9.09 -2.26 -16.65
N GLY A 84 9.09 -1.48 -15.58
CA GLY A 84 8.43 -0.18 -15.50
C GLY A 84 6.91 -0.29 -15.42
N ALA A 85 6.27 0.86 -15.23
CA ALA A 85 4.82 0.99 -15.20
C ALA A 85 4.34 1.98 -16.24
N TRP A 86 3.07 1.85 -16.64
CA TRP A 86 2.44 2.69 -17.66
C TRP A 86 1.33 3.54 -17.06
N LEU A 87 0.93 4.56 -17.78
CA LEU A 87 -0.24 5.38 -17.48
C LEU A 87 -1.18 5.38 -18.70
N GLN A 88 -2.46 5.07 -18.46
CA GLN A 88 -3.56 5.34 -19.37
C GLN A 88 -4.13 6.72 -19.02
N PRO A 89 -3.91 7.74 -19.85
CA PRO A 89 -4.47 9.07 -19.62
C PRO A 89 -5.97 9.12 -19.94
N ALA A 90 -6.65 10.20 -19.50
CA ALA A 90 -8.04 10.46 -19.86
C ALA A 90 -8.23 10.63 -21.38
N GLU A 91 -7.21 11.18 -22.05
CA GLU A 91 -7.19 11.38 -23.50
C GLU A 91 -5.86 10.91 -24.10
N GLY A 92 -5.94 10.21 -25.24
CA GLY A 92 -4.78 9.72 -25.95
C GLY A 92 -4.34 8.30 -25.58
N ALA A 93 -3.20 7.90 -26.13
CA ALA A 93 -2.65 6.55 -25.92
C ALA A 93 -1.93 6.42 -24.58
N ALA A 94 -1.93 5.21 -24.03
CA ALA A 94 -1.13 4.89 -22.85
C ALA A 94 0.36 5.12 -23.13
N PHE A 95 1.07 5.61 -22.12
CA PHE A 95 2.51 5.86 -22.18
C PHE A 95 3.24 5.31 -20.96
N ARG A 96 4.54 5.03 -21.12
CA ARG A 96 5.38 4.58 -20.00
C ARG A 96 5.62 5.74 -19.04
N LEU A 97 5.48 5.47 -17.75
CA LEU A 97 5.75 6.48 -16.72
C LEU A 97 7.23 6.90 -16.75
N PRO A 98 7.52 8.20 -16.54
CA PRO A 98 8.88 8.70 -16.52
C PRO A 98 9.74 7.97 -15.46
N GLU A 99 10.84 7.37 -15.90
CA GLU A 99 11.72 6.58 -15.05
C GLU A 99 12.35 7.40 -13.92
N ASN A 100 12.71 8.65 -14.26
CA ASN A 100 13.38 9.56 -13.34
C ASN A 100 12.39 10.53 -12.67
N SER A 101 11.42 9.97 -11.91
CA SER A 101 10.42 10.74 -11.19
C SER A 101 10.27 10.28 -9.73
N LEU A 102 9.74 11.15 -8.88
CA LEU A 102 9.29 10.86 -7.52
C LEU A 102 7.82 11.23 -7.42
N LEU A 103 6.93 10.26 -7.20
CA LEU A 103 5.48 10.45 -7.23
C LEU A 103 5.00 11.20 -8.49
N GLY A 104 5.61 10.93 -9.64
CA GLY A 104 5.30 11.61 -10.90
C GLY A 104 6.00 12.97 -11.11
N ILE A 105 6.68 13.50 -10.12
CA ILE A 105 7.45 14.74 -10.27
C ILE A 105 8.76 14.42 -11.00
N PRO A 106 8.99 14.91 -12.23
CA PRO A 106 10.17 14.56 -12.99
C PRO A 106 11.43 15.24 -12.43
N SER A 107 12.53 14.48 -12.33
CA SER A 107 13.84 15.04 -12.00
C SER A 107 14.53 15.69 -13.20
N TRP A 108 14.08 15.38 -14.41
CA TRP A 108 14.54 15.98 -15.67
C TRP A 108 13.35 16.30 -16.57
N PRO A 109 12.73 17.48 -16.43
CA PRO A 109 11.50 17.83 -17.15
C PRO A 109 11.58 17.76 -18.68
N LEU A 110 12.77 17.92 -19.28
CA LEU A 110 12.97 17.83 -20.73
C LEU A 110 13.38 16.43 -21.20
N ALA A 111 13.26 15.39 -20.37
CA ALA A 111 13.45 14.01 -20.81
C ALA A 111 12.39 13.63 -21.87
N SER A 112 12.78 12.75 -22.81
CA SER A 112 11.90 12.35 -23.92
C SER A 112 10.60 11.69 -23.46
N ASP A 113 10.66 10.91 -22.38
CA ASP A 113 9.51 10.28 -21.76
C ASP A 113 8.56 11.30 -21.12
N VAL A 114 9.10 12.33 -20.46
CA VAL A 114 8.29 13.44 -19.90
C VAL A 114 7.64 14.26 -21.03
N ILE A 115 8.41 14.60 -22.09
CA ILE A 115 7.88 15.33 -23.25
C ILE A 115 6.77 14.51 -23.94
N ALA A 116 6.94 13.21 -24.08
CA ALA A 116 5.91 12.33 -24.64
C ALA A 116 4.63 12.33 -23.80
N ALA A 117 4.77 12.42 -22.47
CA ALA A 117 3.65 12.38 -21.54
C ALA A 117 2.85 13.69 -21.47
N ILE A 118 3.53 14.86 -21.39
CA ILE A 118 2.88 16.17 -21.15
C ILE A 118 3.04 17.17 -22.27
N GLY A 119 3.78 16.84 -23.32
CA GLY A 119 4.09 17.72 -24.44
C GLY A 119 5.23 18.71 -24.15
N PHE A 120 5.88 19.20 -25.20
CA PHE A 120 7.07 20.06 -25.08
C PHE A 120 6.81 21.37 -24.32
N ARG A 121 5.66 22.01 -24.53
CA ARG A 121 5.34 23.30 -23.87
C ARG A 121 5.27 23.14 -22.34
N SER A 122 4.58 22.11 -21.87
CA SER A 122 4.42 21.82 -20.45
C SER A 122 5.73 21.33 -19.84
N ALA A 123 6.50 20.51 -20.56
CA ALA A 123 7.84 20.09 -20.16
C ALA A 123 8.82 21.27 -20.03
N PHE A 124 8.79 22.22 -20.98
CA PHE A 124 9.59 23.44 -20.93
C PHE A 124 9.14 24.35 -19.77
N ARG A 125 7.82 24.51 -19.55
CA ARG A 125 7.29 25.23 -18.37
C ARG A 125 7.81 24.61 -17.06
N ALA A 126 7.84 23.29 -16.97
CA ALA A 126 8.36 22.58 -15.80
C ALA A 126 9.88 22.74 -15.67
N TYR A 127 10.62 22.80 -16.77
CA TYR A 127 12.08 23.00 -16.77
C TYR A 127 12.49 24.39 -16.25
N VAL A 128 11.79 25.45 -16.65
CA VAL A 128 12.11 26.82 -16.23
C VAL A 128 11.81 27.10 -14.74
N GLU A 129 11.22 26.12 -14.03
CA GLU A 129 11.05 26.22 -12.57
C GLU A 129 12.39 26.38 -11.82
N SER A 130 13.49 25.92 -12.44
CA SER A 130 14.84 26.12 -11.89
C SER A 130 15.26 27.59 -11.74
N LEU A 131 14.58 28.50 -12.44
CA LEU A 131 14.76 29.94 -12.33
C LEU A 131 13.92 30.57 -11.21
N ILE A 132 13.00 29.81 -10.61
CA ILE A 132 12.13 30.28 -9.54
C ILE A 132 12.87 30.17 -8.21
N PRO A 133 12.92 31.23 -7.39
CA PRO A 133 13.59 31.18 -6.09
C PRO A 133 13.11 30.02 -5.20
N ALA A 134 14.04 29.35 -4.48
CA ALA A 134 13.74 28.19 -3.66
C ALA A 134 12.60 28.38 -2.64
N PRO A 135 12.44 29.54 -1.96
CA PRO A 135 11.34 29.74 -1.02
C PRO A 135 9.94 29.77 -1.64
N TYR A 136 9.85 30.01 -2.97
CA TYR A 136 8.55 30.00 -3.65
C TYR A 136 7.97 28.59 -3.66
N GLY A 137 6.79 28.45 -3.10
CA GLY A 137 6.14 27.13 -2.94
C GLY A 137 6.64 26.33 -1.72
N ALA A 138 7.74 26.70 -1.06
CA ALA A 138 8.25 25.95 0.08
C ALA A 138 7.30 25.87 1.29
N LYS A 139 6.31 26.80 1.36
CA LYS A 139 5.26 26.79 2.38
C LYS A 139 4.00 26.03 1.98
N SER A 140 3.97 25.42 0.80
CA SER A 140 2.82 24.65 0.35
C SER A 140 2.51 23.52 1.34
N VAL A 141 1.22 23.34 1.62
CA VAL A 141 0.74 22.31 2.55
C VAL A 141 0.68 20.94 1.84
N THR A 142 0.22 20.96 0.59
CA THR A 142 -0.01 19.75 -0.20
C THR A 142 1.03 19.56 -1.30
N LEU A 143 1.17 18.30 -1.74
CA LEU A 143 2.04 17.94 -2.85
C LEU A 143 1.62 18.63 -4.15
N GLY A 144 0.30 18.61 -4.45
CA GLY A 144 -0.25 19.22 -5.67
C GLY A 144 -0.01 20.72 -5.71
N GLU A 145 -0.22 21.43 -4.59
CA GLU A 145 0.05 22.87 -4.49
C GLU A 145 1.52 23.20 -4.81
N LEU A 146 2.47 22.45 -4.23
CA LEU A 146 3.89 22.65 -4.49
C LEU A 146 4.23 22.47 -5.96
N VAL A 147 3.80 21.33 -6.55
CA VAL A 147 4.13 20.98 -7.93
C VAL A 147 3.48 21.96 -8.91
N ARG A 148 2.21 22.34 -8.70
CA ARG A 148 1.48 23.27 -9.55
C ARG A 148 2.14 24.65 -9.56
N ARG A 149 2.55 25.15 -8.41
CA ARG A 149 3.26 26.44 -8.31
C ARG A 149 4.59 26.45 -9.04
N ARG A 150 5.33 25.36 -8.95
CA ARG A 150 6.67 25.29 -9.52
C ARG A 150 6.69 24.78 -10.96
N MET A 151 6.04 23.66 -11.26
CA MET A 151 6.13 22.99 -12.56
C MET A 151 4.89 23.17 -13.45
N GLY A 152 3.77 23.65 -12.89
CA GLY A 152 2.53 23.89 -13.63
C GLY A 152 1.49 22.79 -13.43
N SER A 153 0.25 23.06 -13.91
CA SER A 153 -0.90 22.17 -13.76
C SER A 153 -0.72 20.84 -14.52
N ASP A 154 -0.18 20.87 -15.73
CA ASP A 154 -0.05 19.67 -16.57
C ASP A 154 0.81 18.59 -15.92
N VAL A 155 1.85 18.96 -15.15
CA VAL A 155 2.64 18.00 -14.38
C VAL A 155 1.81 17.40 -13.26
N VAL A 156 0.99 18.20 -12.56
CA VAL A 156 0.10 17.68 -11.52
C VAL A 156 -0.94 16.75 -12.12
N ASP A 157 -1.66 17.19 -13.14
CA ASP A 157 -2.85 16.52 -13.63
C ASP A 157 -2.51 15.25 -14.43
N ARG A 158 -1.41 15.27 -15.19
CA ARG A 158 -1.04 14.18 -16.10
C ARG A 158 0.01 13.23 -15.56
N LEU A 159 0.83 13.63 -14.58
CA LEU A 159 1.90 12.79 -14.03
C LEU A 159 1.71 12.50 -12.55
N VAL A 160 1.44 13.53 -11.71
CA VAL A 160 1.41 13.36 -10.24
C VAL A 160 0.10 12.76 -9.79
N ASN A 161 -1.04 13.32 -10.16
CA ASN A 161 -2.36 12.86 -9.72
C ASN A 161 -2.63 11.38 -10.00
N PRO A 162 -2.37 10.85 -11.20
CA PRO A 162 -2.61 9.44 -11.49
C PRO A 162 -1.80 8.52 -10.57
N ILE A 163 -0.55 8.87 -10.27
CA ILE A 163 0.31 8.09 -9.39
C ILE A 163 -0.15 8.20 -7.94
N VAL A 164 -0.42 9.42 -7.47
CA VAL A 164 -0.88 9.69 -6.10
C VAL A 164 -2.19 8.98 -5.82
N ARG A 165 -3.15 9.03 -6.74
CA ARG A 165 -4.42 8.31 -6.61
C ARG A 165 -4.23 6.80 -6.60
N GLY A 166 -3.37 6.28 -7.46
CA GLY A 166 -3.05 4.84 -7.50
C GLY A 166 -2.38 4.34 -6.21
N VAL A 167 -1.51 5.14 -5.61
CA VAL A 167 -0.74 4.74 -4.41
C VAL A 167 -1.45 5.12 -3.12
N HIS A 168 -1.99 6.34 -3.04
CA HIS A 168 -2.55 6.92 -1.82
C HIS A 168 -4.09 7.01 -1.82
N SER A 169 -4.74 6.81 -2.97
CA SER A 169 -6.21 6.88 -3.15
C SER A 169 -6.81 8.26 -2.78
N VAL A 170 -6.04 9.33 -2.96
CA VAL A 170 -6.44 10.73 -2.78
C VAL A 170 -5.81 11.59 -3.86
N ASP A 171 -6.28 12.82 -4.03
CA ASP A 171 -5.67 13.78 -4.92
C ASP A 171 -4.37 14.35 -4.36
N ALA A 172 -3.48 14.78 -5.26
CA ALA A 172 -2.24 15.45 -4.85
C ALA A 172 -2.53 16.76 -4.09
N ASP A 173 -3.67 17.39 -4.35
CA ASP A 173 -4.11 18.59 -3.64
C ASP A 173 -4.64 18.33 -2.23
N GLU A 174 -4.94 17.08 -1.89
CA GLU A 174 -5.34 16.62 -0.56
C GLU A 174 -4.19 15.93 0.19
N LEU A 175 -3.13 15.55 -0.52
CA LEU A 175 -2.01 14.80 0.04
C LEU A 175 -1.00 15.74 0.69
N GLU A 176 -0.84 15.65 2.00
CA GLU A 176 0.13 16.44 2.76
C GLU A 176 1.56 16.19 2.25
N LEU A 177 2.28 17.27 1.95
CA LEU A 177 3.60 17.22 1.31
C LEU A 177 4.64 16.42 2.11
N ASP A 178 4.74 16.69 3.40
CA ASP A 178 5.79 16.10 4.24
C ASP A 178 5.49 14.62 4.59
N ALA A 179 4.20 14.23 4.55
CA ALA A 179 3.79 12.84 4.68
C ALA A 179 4.03 12.05 3.38
N ALA A 180 3.72 12.64 2.22
CA ALA A 180 3.88 12.00 0.91
C ALA A 180 5.34 11.85 0.49
N ALA A 181 6.10 12.93 0.63
CA ALA A 181 7.50 13.03 0.20
C ALA A 181 8.38 13.61 1.32
N PRO A 182 8.62 12.87 2.40
CA PRO A 182 9.45 13.33 3.51
C PRO A 182 10.82 13.77 3.03
N GLY A 183 11.19 14.99 3.44
CA GLY A 183 12.46 15.59 3.06
C GLY A 183 12.45 16.37 1.75
N LEU A 184 11.39 16.32 0.93
CA LEU A 184 11.34 17.04 -0.35
C LEU A 184 11.42 18.55 -0.16
N ARG A 185 10.70 19.10 0.82
CA ARG A 185 10.79 20.52 1.20
C ARG A 185 12.21 20.92 1.61
N LYS A 186 12.86 20.11 2.43
CA LYS A 186 14.25 20.33 2.87
C LYS A 186 15.23 20.25 1.70
N ALA A 187 15.05 19.28 0.81
CA ALA A 187 15.85 19.14 -0.39
C ALA A 187 15.65 20.33 -1.35
N LEU A 188 14.41 20.78 -1.55
CA LEU A 188 14.10 21.97 -2.37
C LEU A 188 14.83 23.21 -1.85
N LEU A 189 14.80 23.48 -0.56
CA LEU A 189 15.49 24.64 0.03
C LEU A 189 17.02 24.54 -0.07
N ARG A 190 17.57 23.32 -0.03
CA ARG A 190 19.01 23.08 -0.15
C ARG A 190 19.52 23.15 -1.58
N VAL A 191 18.80 22.51 -2.50
CA VAL A 191 19.19 22.39 -3.93
C VAL A 191 18.82 23.62 -4.73
N GLY A 192 17.73 24.30 -4.35
CA GLY A 192 17.27 25.54 -4.98
C GLY A 192 16.10 25.37 -5.96
N TYR A 193 15.87 24.17 -6.50
CA TYR A 193 14.83 23.89 -7.49
C TYR A 193 14.26 22.47 -7.32
N LEU A 194 12.99 22.29 -7.72
CA LEU A 194 12.21 21.08 -7.40
C LEU A 194 12.72 19.84 -8.16
N ALA A 195 13.02 19.97 -9.44
CA ALA A 195 13.55 18.86 -10.22
C ALA A 195 14.88 18.33 -9.65
N GLY A 196 15.77 19.22 -9.22
CA GLY A 196 17.01 18.85 -8.55
C GLY A 196 16.79 18.24 -7.17
N ALA A 197 15.81 18.73 -6.40
CA ALA A 197 15.44 18.13 -5.13
C ALA A 197 14.94 16.69 -5.28
N VAL A 198 14.16 16.43 -6.33
CA VAL A 198 13.72 15.08 -6.71
C VAL A 198 14.90 14.20 -7.08
N ALA A 199 15.83 14.70 -7.90
CA ALA A 199 17.05 13.97 -8.27
C ALA A 199 17.89 13.58 -7.05
N ASP A 200 18.08 14.49 -6.13
CA ASP A 200 18.82 14.27 -4.89
C ASP A 200 18.17 13.21 -3.98
N LEU A 201 16.86 13.28 -3.78
CA LEU A 201 16.13 12.28 -2.99
C LEU A 201 16.17 10.89 -3.66
N ARG A 202 16.06 10.83 -4.98
CA ARG A 202 16.15 9.57 -5.72
C ARG A 202 17.53 8.92 -5.61
N GLN A 203 18.59 9.69 -5.72
CA GLN A 203 19.96 9.16 -5.53
C GLN A 203 20.15 8.58 -4.13
N THR A 204 19.58 9.23 -3.13
CA THR A 204 19.61 8.73 -1.75
C THR A 204 18.81 7.44 -1.61
N SER A 205 17.64 7.35 -2.25
CA SER A 205 16.79 6.15 -2.24
C SER A 205 17.38 5.01 -3.08
N ALA A 206 17.98 5.29 -4.24
CA ALA A 206 18.62 4.29 -5.08
C ALA A 206 19.81 3.59 -4.39
N ARG A 207 20.50 4.29 -3.48
CA ARG A 207 21.53 3.68 -2.63
C ARG A 207 20.97 2.74 -1.58
N ALA A 208 19.68 2.85 -1.26
CA ALA A 208 18.98 2.02 -0.29
C ALA A 208 18.25 0.81 -0.93
N GLY A 209 18.31 0.64 -2.26
CA GLY A 209 17.59 -0.40 -3.01
C GLY A 209 16.24 0.06 -3.56
N SER A 210 15.41 -0.89 -4.00
CA SER A 210 14.07 -0.61 -4.51
C SER A 210 13.18 0.07 -3.46
N ALA A 211 12.31 1.01 -3.88
CA ALA A 211 11.38 1.69 -2.98
C ALA A 211 10.30 0.75 -2.41
N VAL A 212 10.06 -0.39 -3.06
CA VAL A 212 9.11 -1.42 -2.63
C VAL A 212 9.75 -2.80 -2.77
N ALA A 213 9.33 -3.72 -1.90
CA ALA A 213 9.69 -5.13 -1.97
C ALA A 213 8.45 -5.99 -1.77
N GLY A 214 8.54 -7.25 -2.13
CA GLY A 214 7.59 -8.31 -1.82
C GLY A 214 8.27 -9.42 -1.03
N ILE A 215 7.52 -10.48 -0.80
CA ILE A 215 8.04 -11.74 -0.26
C ILE A 215 7.77 -12.83 -1.26
N ARG A 216 8.76 -13.65 -1.56
CA ARG A 216 8.58 -14.85 -2.37
C ARG A 216 7.48 -15.72 -1.76
N GLY A 217 6.49 -16.06 -2.56
CA GLY A 217 5.31 -16.78 -2.10
C GLY A 217 4.20 -15.91 -1.53
N GLY A 218 4.38 -14.57 -1.44
CA GLY A 218 3.38 -13.60 -1.02
C GLY A 218 3.68 -12.94 0.33
N VAL A 219 3.16 -11.72 0.49
CA VAL A 219 3.34 -10.89 1.71
C VAL A 219 2.55 -11.48 2.89
N HIS A 220 1.48 -12.24 2.62
CA HIS A 220 0.71 -12.96 3.66
C HIS A 220 1.58 -13.88 4.53
N ARG A 221 2.72 -14.38 4.02
CA ARG A 221 3.67 -15.17 4.80
C ARG A 221 4.22 -14.46 6.02
N LEU A 222 4.23 -13.12 6.03
CA LEU A 222 4.54 -12.35 7.26
C LEU A 222 3.54 -12.66 8.38
N VAL A 223 2.26 -12.73 8.02
CA VAL A 223 1.18 -13.03 8.99
C VAL A 223 1.27 -14.48 9.46
N ASP A 224 1.50 -15.43 8.55
CA ASP A 224 1.62 -16.84 8.88
C ASP A 224 2.77 -17.09 9.87
N ASN A 225 3.92 -16.45 9.61
CA ASN A 225 5.08 -16.57 10.48
C ASN A 225 4.92 -15.80 11.81
N LEU A 226 4.25 -14.63 11.80
CA LEU A 226 3.87 -13.95 13.04
C LEU A 226 2.96 -14.83 13.90
N GLY A 227 1.90 -15.39 13.33
CA GLY A 227 0.99 -16.30 14.04
C GLY A 227 1.72 -17.51 14.61
N SER A 228 2.64 -18.09 13.84
CA SER A 228 3.47 -19.21 14.29
C SER A 228 4.38 -18.81 15.48
N ASP A 229 5.00 -17.63 15.41
CA ASP A 229 5.81 -17.09 16.51
C ASP A 229 4.96 -16.86 17.77
N LEU A 230 3.78 -16.24 17.63
CA LEU A 230 2.88 -16.01 18.77
C LEU A 230 2.53 -17.31 19.48
N SER A 231 2.15 -18.34 18.71
CA SER A 231 1.85 -19.68 19.26
C SER A 231 3.10 -20.31 19.93
N ARG A 232 4.26 -20.20 19.31
CA ARG A 232 5.53 -20.70 19.84
C ARG A 232 5.93 -20.06 21.14
N PHE A 233 5.69 -18.75 21.29
CA PHE A 233 6.06 -18.00 22.48
C PHE A 233 4.93 -17.97 23.53
N GLY A 234 3.83 -18.70 23.32
CA GLY A 234 2.78 -18.91 24.32
C GLY A 234 1.78 -17.77 24.44
N VAL A 235 1.57 -16.98 23.38
CA VAL A 235 0.46 -16.03 23.32
C VAL A 235 -0.86 -16.80 23.23
N ASP A 236 -1.84 -16.43 24.07
CA ASP A 236 -3.20 -16.95 23.98
C ASP A 236 -3.94 -16.26 22.82
N VAL A 237 -3.96 -16.91 21.64
CA VAL A 237 -4.62 -16.41 20.45
C VAL A 237 -6.02 -16.99 20.35
N ARG A 238 -7.04 -16.12 20.41
CA ARG A 238 -8.45 -16.49 20.36
C ARG A 238 -9.10 -15.94 19.09
N LEU A 239 -9.35 -16.84 18.14
CA LEU A 239 -10.06 -16.54 16.89
C LEU A 239 -11.58 -16.66 17.10
N GLY A 240 -12.37 -15.96 16.27
CA GLY A 240 -13.84 -15.93 16.37
C GLY A 240 -14.35 -15.18 17.60
N VAL A 241 -13.49 -14.44 18.33
CA VAL A 241 -13.85 -13.73 19.55
C VAL A 241 -13.92 -12.23 19.30
N SER A 242 -15.14 -11.69 19.25
CA SER A 242 -15.39 -10.26 19.09
C SER A 242 -15.40 -9.55 20.44
N ALA A 243 -14.77 -8.38 20.53
CA ALA A 243 -14.91 -7.49 21.67
C ALA A 243 -16.21 -6.67 21.55
N ALA A 244 -17.01 -6.63 22.61
CA ALA A 244 -18.19 -5.77 22.71
C ALA A 244 -17.84 -4.38 23.24
N SER A 245 -16.90 -4.31 24.20
CA SER A 245 -16.37 -3.05 24.73
C SER A 245 -14.90 -3.18 25.12
N VAL A 246 -14.20 -2.05 25.09
CA VAL A 246 -12.79 -1.94 25.45
C VAL A 246 -12.61 -0.79 26.45
N GLU A 247 -11.88 -1.06 27.52
CA GLU A 247 -11.41 -0.09 28.50
C GLU A 247 -9.87 -0.12 28.51
N ALA A 248 -9.22 0.77 29.24
CA ALA A 248 -7.75 0.82 29.26
C ALA A 248 -7.12 -0.42 29.91
N ASP A 249 -7.84 -1.07 30.81
CA ASP A 249 -7.39 -2.18 31.66
C ASP A 249 -8.22 -3.46 31.51
N SER A 250 -9.22 -3.49 30.62
CA SER A 250 -10.05 -4.68 30.41
C SER A 250 -10.77 -4.67 29.06
N VAL A 251 -11.13 -5.86 28.61
CA VAL A 251 -11.98 -6.10 27.44
C VAL A 251 -13.17 -6.94 27.85
N THR A 252 -14.38 -6.57 27.39
CA THR A 252 -15.56 -7.44 27.48
C THR A 252 -15.84 -7.99 26.09
N THR A 253 -15.87 -9.30 25.95
CA THR A 253 -16.18 -10.01 24.71
C THR A 253 -17.69 -10.00 24.42
N ALA A 254 -18.09 -10.33 23.20
CA ALA A 254 -19.49 -10.33 22.80
C ALA A 254 -20.36 -11.37 23.54
N ASP A 255 -19.76 -12.43 24.05
CA ASP A 255 -20.40 -13.46 24.90
C ASP A 255 -20.38 -13.11 26.39
N GLY A 256 -19.82 -11.95 26.76
CA GLY A 256 -19.85 -11.42 28.13
C GLY A 256 -18.64 -11.80 28.99
N GLU A 257 -17.63 -12.48 28.47
CA GLU A 257 -16.38 -12.72 29.20
C GLU A 257 -15.63 -11.40 29.41
N ARG A 258 -15.18 -11.13 30.64
CA ARG A 258 -14.29 -10.02 30.97
C ARG A 258 -12.86 -10.53 31.08
N ILE A 259 -11.95 -9.89 30.35
CA ILE A 259 -10.52 -10.19 30.36
C ILE A 259 -9.77 -8.93 30.81
N ASP A 260 -9.14 -9.03 31.99
CA ASP A 260 -8.38 -7.95 32.59
C ASP A 260 -6.92 -7.97 32.09
N GLY A 261 -6.35 -6.79 31.84
CA GLY A 261 -4.99 -6.55 31.38
C GLY A 261 -4.88 -5.22 30.63
N THR A 262 -3.68 -4.68 30.47
CA THR A 262 -3.47 -3.45 29.67
C THR A 262 -3.92 -3.68 28.23
N VAL A 263 -4.85 -2.87 27.74
CA VAL A 263 -5.50 -3.10 26.43
C VAL A 263 -4.81 -2.31 25.33
N ILE A 264 -4.47 -3.02 24.25
CA ILE A 264 -3.98 -2.44 22.99
C ILE A 264 -5.01 -2.71 21.89
N VAL A 265 -5.58 -1.66 21.31
CA VAL A 265 -6.59 -1.76 20.26
C VAL A 265 -5.94 -1.70 18.89
N ALA A 266 -6.08 -2.78 18.12
CA ALA A 266 -5.65 -2.89 16.73
C ALA A 266 -6.84 -2.98 15.74
N ALA A 267 -8.08 -2.88 16.26
CA ALA A 267 -9.33 -2.97 15.53
C ALA A 267 -10.03 -1.60 15.51
N PRO A 268 -10.00 -0.85 14.40
CA PRO A 268 -10.46 0.55 14.36
C PRO A 268 -11.95 0.73 14.69
N GLY A 269 -12.79 -0.27 14.42
CA GLY A 269 -14.25 -0.20 14.65
C GLY A 269 -14.68 -0.14 16.12
N LEU A 270 -13.77 -0.39 17.08
CA LEU A 270 -14.07 -0.44 18.51
C LEU A 270 -13.88 0.90 19.23
N LEU A 271 -13.32 1.90 18.60
CA LEU A 271 -12.89 3.13 19.26
C LEU A 271 -13.97 4.21 19.37
N GLY A 272 -15.23 3.93 18.99
CA GLY A 272 -16.41 4.76 19.35
C GLY A 272 -16.42 6.21 18.89
N GLY A 273 -15.55 6.63 18.00
CA GLY A 273 -15.59 7.93 17.32
C GLY A 273 -16.17 7.74 15.92
N GLY A 274 -17.03 8.64 15.46
CA GLY A 274 -17.51 8.63 14.08
C GLY A 274 -16.32 8.63 13.12
N THR A 275 -15.84 7.44 12.78
CA THR A 275 -14.84 7.31 11.72
C THR A 275 -15.46 7.86 10.47
N ALA A 276 -14.78 8.80 9.82
CA ALA A 276 -15.15 9.20 8.46
C ALA A 276 -15.42 7.92 7.66
N PRO A 277 -16.49 7.86 6.85
CA PRO A 277 -16.87 6.65 6.16
C PRO A 277 -15.66 6.13 5.40
N GLY A 278 -15.22 4.93 5.73
CA GLY A 278 -14.09 4.29 5.10
C GLY A 278 -14.37 4.09 3.62
N ARG A 279 -13.34 4.20 2.78
CA ARG A 279 -13.49 3.92 1.35
C ARG A 279 -13.43 2.41 1.12
N ARG A 280 -14.45 1.86 0.51
CA ARG A 280 -14.44 0.49 0.03
C ARG A 280 -13.57 0.39 -1.22
N VAL A 281 -12.62 -0.52 -1.25
CA VAL A 281 -11.77 -0.84 -2.40
C VAL A 281 -12.08 -2.27 -2.81
N VAL A 282 -12.21 -2.51 -4.11
CA VAL A 282 -12.41 -3.84 -4.66
C VAL A 282 -11.25 -4.20 -5.57
N LEU A 283 -10.70 -5.39 -5.38
CA LEU A 283 -9.75 -6.01 -6.28
C LEU A 283 -10.41 -7.15 -7.04
N ALA A 284 -10.27 -7.12 -8.35
CA ALA A 284 -10.53 -8.21 -9.26
C ALA A 284 -9.20 -8.85 -9.64
N THR A 285 -9.08 -10.15 -9.43
CA THR A 285 -7.92 -10.94 -9.84
C THR A 285 -8.35 -11.89 -10.95
N LEU A 286 -7.70 -11.79 -12.10
CA LEU A 286 -7.88 -12.69 -13.24
C LEU A 286 -6.64 -13.55 -13.37
N VAL A 287 -6.81 -14.85 -13.56
CA VAL A 287 -5.78 -15.75 -14.06
C VAL A 287 -6.12 -16.07 -15.51
N VAL A 288 -5.21 -15.74 -16.41
CA VAL A 288 -5.43 -15.89 -17.85
C VAL A 288 -4.32 -16.73 -18.50
N ASP A 289 -4.69 -17.51 -19.52
CA ASP A 289 -3.77 -18.21 -20.39
C ASP A 289 -3.72 -17.49 -21.74
N GLU A 290 -2.74 -16.61 -21.89
CA GLU A 290 -2.61 -15.74 -23.07
C GLU A 290 -1.12 -15.47 -23.36
N PRO A 291 -0.50 -16.21 -24.27
CA PRO A 291 0.94 -16.11 -24.54
C PRO A 291 1.42 -14.74 -25.02
N ARG A 292 0.53 -13.89 -25.58
CA ARG A 292 0.91 -12.51 -25.97
C ARG A 292 1.29 -11.65 -24.78
N LEU A 293 0.93 -12.04 -23.56
CA LEU A 293 1.30 -11.36 -22.32
C LEU A 293 2.72 -11.69 -21.84
N ASP A 294 3.38 -12.74 -22.39
CA ASP A 294 4.77 -13.07 -22.07
C ASP A 294 5.74 -11.90 -22.32
N ALA A 295 5.43 -11.10 -23.34
CA ALA A 295 6.21 -9.92 -23.69
C ALA A 295 6.03 -8.74 -22.70
N ALA A 296 5.22 -8.88 -21.67
CA ALA A 296 4.86 -7.82 -20.72
C ALA A 296 4.56 -6.47 -21.41
N PRO A 297 3.58 -6.39 -22.34
CA PRO A 297 3.41 -5.26 -23.28
C PRO A 297 3.19 -3.90 -22.57
N ARG A 298 2.82 -3.91 -21.32
CA ARG A 298 2.67 -2.72 -20.45
C ARG A 298 3.47 -2.85 -19.15
N GLY A 299 4.58 -3.57 -19.18
CA GLY A 299 5.48 -3.77 -18.05
C GLY A 299 4.77 -4.37 -16.84
N THR A 300 5.05 -3.83 -15.65
CA THR A 300 4.47 -4.34 -14.39
C THR A 300 3.02 -3.94 -14.16
N GLY A 301 2.46 -3.05 -14.99
CA GLY A 301 1.07 -2.64 -14.87
C GLY A 301 0.80 -1.23 -15.39
N VAL A 302 -0.45 -0.82 -15.28
CA VAL A 302 -0.98 0.44 -15.83
C VAL A 302 -1.77 1.16 -14.74
N LEU A 303 -1.43 2.41 -14.48
CA LEU A 303 -2.28 3.34 -13.74
C LEU A 303 -3.30 3.97 -14.70
N VAL A 304 -4.47 4.30 -14.20
CA VAL A 304 -5.54 4.89 -15.00
C VAL A 304 -5.88 6.27 -14.48
N ALA A 305 -5.85 7.27 -15.36
CA ALA A 305 -6.29 8.61 -15.03
C ALA A 305 -7.83 8.67 -14.99
N ASP A 306 -8.38 9.59 -14.18
CA ASP A 306 -9.81 9.82 -14.16
C ASP A 306 -10.34 10.20 -15.54
N GLY A 307 -11.50 9.64 -15.88
CA GLY A 307 -12.15 9.93 -17.16
C GLY A 307 -11.56 9.18 -18.35
N ALA A 308 -10.70 8.19 -18.15
CA ALA A 308 -10.22 7.32 -19.23
C ALA A 308 -11.42 6.59 -19.87
N PRO A 309 -11.66 6.78 -21.19
CA PRO A 309 -12.88 6.33 -21.82
C PRO A 309 -12.97 4.79 -21.86
N GLY A 310 -14.11 4.25 -21.45
CA GLY A 310 -14.40 2.82 -21.53
C GLY A 310 -13.63 1.95 -20.53
N ILE A 311 -12.90 2.55 -19.58
CA ILE A 311 -12.13 1.85 -18.53
C ILE A 311 -12.69 2.25 -17.17
N ARG A 312 -13.05 1.26 -16.36
CA ARG A 312 -13.60 1.44 -15.01
C ARG A 312 -12.54 1.19 -13.91
N ALA A 313 -11.52 0.42 -14.23
CA ALA A 313 -10.42 0.15 -13.31
C ALA A 313 -9.61 1.42 -13.01
N ARG A 314 -9.14 1.55 -11.76
CA ARG A 314 -8.21 2.60 -11.33
C ARG A 314 -6.75 2.25 -11.62
N ALA A 315 -6.45 0.98 -11.62
CA ALA A 315 -5.13 0.46 -11.93
C ALA A 315 -5.22 -1.02 -12.31
N LEU A 316 -4.26 -1.46 -13.10
CA LEU A 316 -3.99 -2.86 -13.38
C LEU A 316 -2.55 -3.17 -12.97
N THR A 317 -2.34 -4.23 -12.21
CA THR A 317 -1.02 -4.84 -11.97
C THR A 317 -0.93 -6.14 -12.76
N HIS A 318 0.09 -6.26 -13.60
CA HIS A 318 0.48 -7.51 -14.22
C HIS A 318 1.44 -8.24 -13.27
N ALA A 319 0.87 -8.98 -12.32
CA ALA A 319 1.61 -9.49 -11.18
C ALA A 319 2.71 -10.49 -11.56
N THR A 320 2.48 -11.31 -12.57
CA THR A 320 3.50 -12.23 -13.13
C THR A 320 4.62 -11.51 -13.90
N ALA A 321 4.36 -10.33 -14.46
CA ALA A 321 5.42 -9.47 -15.03
C ALA A 321 6.18 -8.67 -13.95
N LYS A 322 5.57 -8.51 -12.76
CA LYS A 322 6.16 -7.79 -11.64
C LYS A 322 7.02 -8.68 -10.75
N TRP A 323 6.60 -9.92 -10.50
CA TRP A 323 7.22 -10.84 -9.56
C TRP A 323 7.70 -12.11 -10.28
N ARG A 324 9.01 -12.31 -10.35
CA ARG A 324 9.61 -13.51 -10.98
C ARG A 324 9.10 -14.81 -10.36
N TRP A 325 9.06 -14.88 -9.02
CA TRP A 325 8.59 -16.07 -8.31
C TRP A 325 7.14 -16.43 -8.66
N LEU A 326 6.32 -15.40 -8.94
CA LEU A 326 4.92 -15.62 -9.30
C LEU A 326 4.77 -16.09 -10.75
N ALA A 327 5.61 -15.58 -11.66
CA ALA A 327 5.68 -16.09 -13.02
C ALA A 327 6.07 -17.58 -13.04
N GLU A 328 7.05 -17.96 -12.22
CA GLU A 328 7.46 -19.37 -12.05
C GLU A 328 6.30 -20.23 -11.49
N ALA A 329 5.58 -19.73 -10.47
CA ALA A 329 4.45 -20.45 -9.86
C ALA A 329 3.20 -20.50 -10.75
N ALA A 330 3.05 -19.59 -11.70
CA ALA A 330 1.91 -19.51 -12.61
C ALA A 330 2.03 -20.46 -13.82
N GLU A 331 3.21 -21.06 -14.05
CA GLU A 331 3.44 -22.10 -15.10
C GLU A 331 2.93 -21.66 -16.48
N GLY A 332 3.32 -20.44 -16.91
CA GLY A 332 2.93 -19.87 -18.21
C GLY A 332 1.58 -19.14 -18.23
N LYS A 333 0.83 -19.15 -17.13
CA LYS A 333 -0.35 -18.30 -17.00
C LYS A 333 0.02 -16.90 -16.48
N HIS A 334 -0.87 -15.94 -16.68
CA HIS A 334 -0.70 -14.58 -16.21
C HIS A 334 -1.69 -14.23 -15.12
N VAL A 335 -1.20 -13.53 -14.08
CA VAL A 335 -2.04 -13.00 -13.00
C VAL A 335 -2.17 -11.49 -13.19
N LEU A 336 -3.41 -11.05 -13.40
CA LEU A 336 -3.79 -9.65 -13.59
C LEU A 336 -4.66 -9.21 -12.42
N ARG A 337 -4.27 -8.11 -11.76
CA ARG A 337 -5.02 -7.58 -10.61
C ARG A 337 -5.48 -6.17 -10.92
N LEU A 338 -6.80 -5.97 -10.93
CA LEU A 338 -7.42 -4.67 -11.21
C LEU A 338 -8.07 -4.13 -9.95
N SER A 339 -7.88 -2.83 -9.68
CA SER A 339 -8.52 -2.16 -8.55
C SER A 339 -9.66 -1.27 -9.02
N TYR A 340 -10.76 -1.29 -8.25
CA TYR A 340 -12.00 -0.55 -8.52
C TYR A 340 -12.45 0.23 -7.31
N ASP A 341 -13.18 1.34 -7.53
CA ASP A 341 -13.97 1.98 -6.50
C ASP A 341 -15.21 1.13 -6.16
N ALA A 342 -15.80 1.39 -4.99
CA ALA A 342 -16.96 0.65 -4.50
C ALA A 342 -18.11 0.60 -5.52
N ASP A 343 -18.43 1.75 -6.11
CA ASP A 343 -19.55 1.91 -7.04
C ASP A 343 -19.39 1.09 -8.33
N ALA A 344 -18.14 0.92 -8.77
CA ALA A 344 -17.82 0.10 -9.94
C ALA A 344 -17.90 -1.41 -9.66
N ALA A 345 -17.90 -1.80 -8.39
CA ALA A 345 -17.74 -3.18 -7.96
C ALA A 345 -19.04 -3.87 -7.57
N ASP A 346 -20.12 -3.15 -7.39
CA ASP A 346 -21.44 -3.74 -7.07
C ASP A 346 -22.16 -4.28 -8.31
N ASP A 347 -21.58 -4.10 -9.50
CA ASP A 347 -22.13 -4.65 -10.74
C ASP A 347 -22.00 -6.18 -10.81
N VAL A 348 -23.01 -6.76 -11.43
CA VAL A 348 -23.30 -8.21 -11.46
C VAL A 348 -22.21 -9.01 -12.20
N ASP A 349 -21.41 -8.36 -13.06
CA ASP A 349 -20.41 -9.04 -13.89
C ASP A 349 -19.02 -8.40 -13.85
N LEU A 350 -18.45 -8.30 -12.65
CA LEU A 350 -17.11 -7.75 -12.48
C LEU A 350 -16.03 -8.56 -13.23
N ALA A 351 -16.22 -9.85 -13.46
CA ALA A 351 -15.26 -10.69 -14.19
C ALA A 351 -15.14 -10.23 -15.65
N GLU A 352 -16.28 -9.98 -16.32
CA GLU A 352 -16.29 -9.50 -17.70
C GLU A 352 -15.74 -8.07 -17.80
N ILE A 353 -16.14 -7.19 -16.88
CA ILE A 353 -15.62 -5.82 -16.80
C ILE A 353 -14.09 -5.85 -16.62
N ALA A 354 -13.59 -6.67 -15.70
CA ALA A 354 -12.15 -6.77 -15.44
C ALA A 354 -11.39 -7.32 -16.66
N ARG A 355 -11.94 -8.28 -17.38
CA ARG A 355 -11.37 -8.81 -18.61
C ARG A 355 -11.34 -7.76 -19.72
N ALA A 356 -12.44 -7.01 -19.90
CA ALA A 356 -12.52 -5.93 -20.87
C ALA A 356 -11.53 -4.80 -20.57
N ASP A 357 -11.48 -4.35 -19.31
CA ASP A 357 -10.52 -3.35 -18.84
C ASP A 357 -9.07 -3.83 -19.02
N ALA A 358 -8.78 -5.08 -18.66
CA ALA A 358 -7.45 -5.66 -18.85
C ALA A 358 -7.04 -5.71 -20.32
N SER A 359 -7.98 -6.13 -21.22
CA SER A 359 -7.75 -6.11 -22.67
C SER A 359 -7.38 -4.71 -23.17
N ALA A 360 -8.16 -3.70 -22.77
CA ALA A 360 -7.94 -2.31 -23.18
C ALA A 360 -6.60 -1.77 -22.63
N LEU A 361 -6.34 -1.99 -21.35
CA LEU A 361 -5.14 -1.48 -20.66
C LEU A 361 -3.85 -2.14 -21.16
N LEU A 362 -3.88 -3.43 -21.44
CA LEU A 362 -2.70 -4.16 -21.93
C LEU A 362 -2.52 -4.03 -23.46
N GLY A 363 -3.57 -3.63 -24.17
CA GLY A 363 -3.60 -3.60 -25.63
C GLY A 363 -3.53 -5.00 -26.26
N VAL A 364 -3.98 -6.01 -25.51
CA VAL A 364 -4.04 -7.42 -25.93
C VAL A 364 -5.47 -7.90 -25.75
N PRO A 365 -6.17 -8.29 -26.82
CA PRO A 365 -7.51 -8.87 -26.69
C PRO A 365 -7.49 -10.12 -25.82
N LEU A 366 -8.28 -10.12 -24.75
CA LEU A 366 -8.46 -11.27 -23.86
C LEU A 366 -9.84 -11.89 -24.14
N ASP A 367 -9.84 -13.05 -24.76
CA ASP A 367 -11.07 -13.78 -25.02
C ASP A 367 -11.63 -14.39 -23.72
N PRO A 368 -12.95 -14.60 -23.59
CA PRO A 368 -13.52 -15.28 -22.43
C PRO A 368 -12.90 -16.67 -22.18
N SER A 369 -12.53 -17.38 -23.24
CA SER A 369 -11.90 -18.70 -23.17
C SER A 369 -10.45 -18.69 -22.63
N SER A 370 -9.77 -17.55 -22.66
CA SER A 370 -8.42 -17.41 -22.05
C SER A 370 -8.49 -17.19 -20.54
N THR A 371 -9.65 -16.89 -19.97
CA THR A 371 -9.81 -16.72 -18.52
C THR A 371 -9.88 -18.10 -17.85
N VAL A 372 -8.86 -18.43 -17.07
CA VAL A 372 -8.76 -19.68 -16.31
C VAL A 372 -9.59 -19.60 -15.04
N ASP A 373 -9.49 -18.48 -14.31
CA ASP A 373 -10.20 -18.27 -13.04
C ASP A 373 -10.30 -16.78 -12.71
N PHE A 374 -11.21 -16.47 -11.79
CA PHE A 374 -11.47 -15.12 -11.32
C PHE A 374 -11.77 -15.09 -9.82
N ALA A 375 -11.24 -14.09 -9.13
CA ALA A 375 -11.61 -13.81 -7.75
C ALA A 375 -11.86 -12.33 -7.52
N ARG A 376 -12.79 -12.06 -6.61
CA ARG A 376 -13.13 -10.72 -6.13
C ARG A 376 -12.86 -10.63 -4.63
N VAL A 377 -12.14 -9.59 -4.21
CA VAL A 377 -11.92 -9.27 -2.80
C VAL A 377 -12.28 -7.81 -2.56
N ALA A 378 -13.01 -7.54 -1.50
CA ALA A 378 -13.37 -6.19 -1.09
C ALA A 378 -12.96 -5.96 0.35
N TRP A 379 -12.42 -4.79 0.65
CA TRP A 379 -12.13 -4.35 2.02
C TRP A 379 -12.38 -2.85 2.19
N TYR A 380 -12.49 -2.43 3.44
CA TYR A 380 -12.59 -1.02 3.79
C TYR A 380 -11.19 -0.48 4.11
N ARG A 381 -10.86 0.67 3.54
CA ARG A 381 -9.81 1.53 4.05
C ARG A 381 -10.44 2.47 5.06
N PRO A 382 -10.02 2.50 6.33
CA PRO A 382 -10.55 3.44 7.30
C PRO A 382 -10.29 4.88 6.84
N GLY A 383 -11.23 5.77 7.18
CA GLY A 383 -11.08 7.21 6.90
C GLY A 383 -9.89 7.78 7.67
N ARG A 384 -9.35 8.91 7.19
CA ARG A 384 -8.13 9.54 7.71
C ARG A 384 -8.37 10.44 8.94
N GLU A 385 -9.49 10.38 9.60
CA GLU A 385 -9.62 11.11 10.86
C GLU A 385 -8.56 10.60 11.83
N ARG A 386 -7.68 11.50 12.23
CA ARG A 386 -6.71 11.24 13.29
C ARG A 386 -7.50 11.07 14.59
N TYR A 387 -7.79 9.84 14.91
CA TYR A 387 -8.30 9.51 16.22
C TYR A 387 -7.21 9.78 17.26
N THR A 388 -7.48 10.67 18.20
CA THR A 388 -6.62 10.83 19.38
C THR A 388 -7.26 9.99 20.48
N PRO A 389 -6.67 8.85 20.83
CA PRO A 389 -7.25 7.97 21.84
C PRO A 389 -7.24 8.69 23.19
N ASN A 390 -8.38 8.78 23.85
CA ASN A 390 -8.49 9.28 25.24
C ASN A 390 -7.84 8.25 26.20
N GLY A 391 -6.51 8.24 26.27
CA GLY A 391 -5.76 7.32 27.12
C GLY A 391 -5.69 5.86 26.65
N MET A 392 -6.29 5.52 25.52
CA MET A 392 -6.22 4.17 24.95
C MET A 392 -4.93 3.96 24.15
N LEU A 393 -4.34 2.79 24.25
CA LEU A 393 -3.22 2.36 23.42
C LEU A 393 -3.74 1.82 22.09
N VAL A 394 -3.36 2.43 20.97
CA VAL A 394 -3.87 2.06 19.65
C VAL A 394 -2.73 1.81 18.68
N VAL A 395 -2.83 0.72 17.92
CA VAL A 395 -1.89 0.36 16.84
C VAL A 395 -2.65 0.12 15.54
N GLY A 396 -1.92 0.16 14.41
CA GLY A 396 -2.48 -0.19 13.11
C GLY A 396 -2.82 1.01 12.24
N GLU A 397 -3.60 0.77 11.19
CA GLU A 397 -3.82 1.71 10.09
C GLU A 397 -4.45 3.04 10.53
N THR A 398 -5.31 3.02 11.54
CA THR A 398 -5.98 4.22 12.07
C THR A 398 -5.00 5.29 12.58
N ILE A 399 -3.90 4.87 13.18
CA ILE A 399 -2.86 5.76 13.73
C ILE A 399 -1.68 5.90 12.76
N ALA A 400 -1.19 4.77 12.24
CA ALA A 400 0.01 4.73 11.41
C ALA A 400 -0.22 5.21 9.97
N GLY A 401 -1.49 5.30 9.53
CA GLY A 401 -1.84 5.47 8.13
C GLY A 401 -1.71 4.16 7.34
N THR A 402 -2.03 4.24 6.05
CA THR A 402 -2.01 3.08 5.16
C THR A 402 -0.58 2.64 4.86
N GLY A 403 -0.35 1.35 4.90
CA GLY A 403 0.90 0.71 4.49
C GLY A 403 1.57 -0.09 5.59
N ILE A 404 1.97 -1.32 5.25
CA ILE A 404 2.55 -2.29 6.19
C ILE A 404 3.77 -1.71 6.93
N ALA A 405 4.64 -0.96 6.24
CA ALA A 405 5.85 -0.40 6.84
C ALA A 405 5.57 0.60 7.97
N SER A 406 4.57 1.46 7.79
CA SER A 406 4.16 2.43 8.80
C SER A 406 3.50 1.73 10.00
N ILE A 407 2.67 0.73 9.73
CA ILE A 407 1.98 -0.06 10.75
C ILE A 407 3.01 -0.81 11.60
N VAL A 408 3.96 -1.51 10.98
CA VAL A 408 5.03 -2.24 11.68
C VAL A 408 5.85 -1.28 12.55
N ALA A 409 6.29 -0.14 11.98
CA ALA A 409 7.10 0.83 12.72
C ALA A 409 6.37 1.39 13.95
N GLN A 410 5.10 1.77 13.81
CA GLN A 410 4.30 2.32 14.89
C GLN A 410 3.99 1.27 15.97
N SER A 411 3.66 0.05 15.57
CA SER A 411 3.35 -1.03 16.52
C SER A 411 4.58 -1.48 17.31
N GLU A 412 5.75 -1.58 16.67
CA GLU A 412 7.03 -1.84 17.35
C GLU A 412 7.38 -0.73 18.35
N ALA A 413 7.20 0.54 17.96
CA ALA A 413 7.51 1.68 18.83
C ALA A 413 6.59 1.73 20.05
N LEU A 414 5.26 1.56 19.87
CA LEU A 414 4.32 1.54 20.99
C LEU A 414 4.61 0.38 21.94
N ALA A 415 4.69 -0.83 21.43
CA ALA A 415 4.96 -2.00 22.28
C ALA A 415 6.32 -1.94 22.96
N GLY A 416 7.34 -1.34 22.29
CA GLY A 416 8.66 -1.10 22.88
C GLY A 416 8.61 -0.16 24.08
N SER A 417 7.91 0.97 23.98
CA SER A 417 7.77 1.92 25.10
C SER A 417 7.11 1.29 26.32
N LEU A 418 6.11 0.42 26.14
CA LEU A 418 5.43 -0.28 27.24
C LEU A 418 6.34 -1.29 27.97
N VAL A 419 7.33 -1.83 27.27
CA VAL A 419 8.32 -2.73 27.87
C VAL A 419 9.33 -1.93 28.70
N ASP A 420 9.80 -0.77 28.17
CA ASP A 420 10.80 0.05 28.81
C ASP A 420 10.28 0.70 30.10
N ASP A 421 9.04 1.23 30.09
CA ASP A 421 8.38 1.87 31.26
C ASP A 421 8.13 0.89 32.41
N SER A 422 8.04 -0.40 32.15
CA SER A 422 7.80 -1.41 33.17
C SER A 422 9.07 -1.99 33.80
N ASN A 423 10.26 -1.58 33.33
CA ASN A 423 11.57 -1.96 33.86
C ASN A 423 12.26 -0.84 34.66
N GLY A 424 11.64 0.34 34.77
CA GLY A 424 12.09 1.49 35.56
C GLY A 424 11.24 1.63 36.81
#